data_e0f83e9242b20c29d2b29c6e2fdcd4a2
#
_entry.id   e0f83e9242b20c29d2b29c6e2fdcd4a2
#
_cell.length_a   1.000
_cell.length_b   1.000
_cell.length_c   1.000
_cell.angle_alpha   90.00
_cell.angle_beta   90.00
_cell.angle_gamma   90.00
#
_symmetry.space_group_name_H-M   'P 1'
#
loop_
_entity.id
_entity.type
_entity.pdbx_description
1 polymer ?
#
loop_
_entity_poly.entity_id
_entity_poly.type
_entity_poly.pdbx_seq_one_letter_code
_entity_poly.pdbx_strand_id
1 'polypeptide(L)'
;MNPNEASANKTYNITTNGLTVISIPANPVGKLVLIRIVVNTKGASSNVATIYDSNETLGENTELKKGKLDTTANVGSIEYGFPMYNGILIRVETGTAPDLTVVYSETP
;
A
#
# COMPACT_ATOMS: atom_id res chain seq x y z
N MET A 1 -17.79 12.46 -17.52
CA MET A 1 -17.04 12.46 -16.25
C MET A 1 -15.92 13.48 -16.30
N ASN A 2 -15.74 14.19 -15.23
CA ASN A 2 -14.64 15.13 -15.09
C ASN A 2 -13.31 14.35 -15.05
N PRO A 3 -12.32 14.69 -15.86
CA PRO A 3 -11.02 14.02 -15.82
C PRO A 3 -10.37 14.01 -14.43
N ASN A 4 -10.63 15.03 -13.62
CA ASN A 4 -10.10 15.09 -12.26
C ASN A 4 -10.72 14.02 -11.35
N GLU A 5 -11.95 13.63 -11.61
CA GLU A 5 -12.60 12.55 -10.87
C GLU A 5 -12.00 11.20 -11.20
N ALA A 6 -11.63 10.99 -12.48
CA ALA A 6 -11.02 9.74 -12.92
C ALA A 6 -9.68 9.48 -12.25
N SER A 7 -8.98 10.54 -11.84
CA SER A 7 -7.68 10.44 -11.19
C SER A 7 -7.72 10.75 -9.70
N ALA A 8 -8.93 10.79 -9.11
CA ALA A 8 -9.05 11.04 -7.68
C ALA A 8 -8.36 9.93 -6.88
N ASN A 9 -7.62 10.34 -5.88
CA ASN A 9 -6.91 9.40 -5.02
C ASN A 9 -7.89 8.65 -4.12
N LYS A 10 -7.54 7.41 -3.82
CA LYS A 10 -8.25 6.56 -2.89
C LYS A 10 -7.35 6.30 -1.68
N THR A 11 -7.96 5.93 -0.58
CA THR A 11 -7.21 5.63 0.64
C THR A 11 -7.66 4.30 1.24
N TYR A 12 -6.73 3.65 1.91
CA TYR A 12 -6.99 2.45 2.70
C TYR A 12 -6.23 2.56 4.01
N ASN A 13 -6.93 2.37 5.14
CA ASN A 13 -6.32 2.49 6.45
C ASN A 13 -5.94 1.12 7.01
N ILE A 14 -4.71 0.97 7.48
CA ILE A 14 -4.18 -0.26 8.08
C ILE A 14 -3.79 0.04 9.52
N THR A 15 -4.40 -0.67 10.46
CA THR A 15 -4.16 -0.49 11.89
C THR A 15 -3.76 -1.77 12.60
N THR A 16 -3.66 -2.88 11.88
CA THR A 16 -3.33 -4.18 12.45
C THR A 16 -2.21 -4.84 11.67
N ASN A 17 -1.46 -5.72 12.33
CA ASN A 17 -0.52 -6.59 11.64
C ASN A 17 -1.28 -7.58 10.75
N GLY A 18 -0.65 -8.04 9.71
CA GLY A 18 -1.22 -9.00 8.78
C GLY A 18 -1.08 -8.55 7.33
N LEU A 19 -1.85 -9.19 6.46
CA LEU A 19 -1.85 -8.92 5.03
C LEU A 19 -3.04 -8.07 4.64
N THR A 20 -2.79 -7.07 3.82
CA THR A 20 -3.81 -6.22 3.20
C THR A 20 -3.65 -6.32 1.70
N VAL A 21 -4.74 -6.62 1.00
CA VAL A 21 -4.76 -6.69 -0.47
C VAL A 21 -5.69 -5.62 -1.01
N ILE A 22 -5.17 -4.78 -1.90
CA ILE A 22 -5.98 -3.82 -2.66
C ILE A 22 -5.96 -4.30 -4.10
N SER A 23 -7.11 -4.77 -4.59
CA SER A 23 -7.23 -5.34 -5.92
C SER A 23 -7.50 -4.30 -6.98
N ILE A 24 -7.02 -4.56 -8.20
CA ILE A 24 -7.36 -3.73 -9.34
C ILE A 24 -8.82 -3.98 -9.71
N PRO A 25 -9.63 -2.93 -9.89
CA PRO A 25 -11.01 -3.11 -10.32
C PRO A 25 -11.09 -3.86 -11.65
N ALA A 26 -12.10 -4.71 -11.79
CA ALA A 26 -12.28 -5.48 -13.01
C ALA A 26 -12.63 -4.62 -14.23
N ASN A 27 -13.24 -3.48 -14.00
CA ASN A 27 -13.69 -2.62 -15.08
C ASN A 27 -13.69 -1.15 -14.63
N PRO A 28 -12.92 -0.26 -15.28
CA PRO A 28 -12.03 -0.57 -16.41
C PRO A 28 -10.80 -1.31 -15.96
N VAL A 29 -10.24 -2.09 -16.85
CA VAL A 29 -8.98 -2.77 -16.61
C VAL A 29 -7.85 -1.74 -16.67
N GLY A 30 -6.92 -1.86 -15.77
CA GLY A 30 -5.80 -0.94 -15.73
C GLY A 30 -4.79 -1.34 -14.68
N LYS A 31 -4.31 -0.36 -13.98
CA LYS A 31 -3.34 -0.56 -12.90
C LYS A 31 -3.68 0.35 -11.73
N LEU A 32 -3.08 0.04 -10.60
CA LEU A 32 -3.05 0.95 -9.47
C LEU A 32 -1.70 1.67 -9.46
N VAL A 33 -1.68 2.85 -8.90
CA VAL A 33 -0.43 3.55 -8.58
C VAL A 33 -0.42 3.74 -7.08
N LEU A 34 0.57 3.15 -6.41
CA LEU A 34 0.80 3.44 -5.00
C LEU A 34 1.48 4.79 -4.93
N ILE A 35 0.76 5.79 -4.44
CA ILE A 35 1.26 7.17 -4.41
C ILE A 35 2.12 7.38 -3.18
N ARG A 36 1.56 7.15 -2.00
CA ARG A 36 2.28 7.34 -0.74
C ARG A 36 1.68 6.49 0.36
N ILE A 37 2.45 6.31 1.42
CA ILE A 37 1.94 5.77 2.67
C ILE A 37 2.18 6.82 3.75
N VAL A 38 1.12 7.17 4.47
CA VAL A 38 1.20 8.10 5.59
C VAL A 38 1.26 7.30 6.88
N VAL A 39 2.30 7.50 7.66
CA VAL A 39 2.41 6.92 9.00
C VAL A 39 1.74 7.90 9.95
N ASN A 40 0.51 7.60 10.35
CA ASN A 40 -0.27 8.44 11.26
C ASN A 40 0.20 8.25 12.70
N THR A 41 0.44 7.00 13.08
CA THR A 41 1.02 6.62 14.36
C THR A 41 2.06 5.57 14.11
N LYS A 42 3.25 5.74 14.70
CA LYS A 42 4.34 4.78 14.52
C LYS A 42 4.01 3.43 15.12
N GLY A 43 4.49 2.38 14.48
CA GLY A 43 4.57 1.08 15.09
C GLY A 43 5.72 1.03 16.12
N ALA A 44 5.90 -0.11 16.72
CA ALA A 44 6.94 -0.32 17.74
C ALA A 44 7.54 -1.72 17.61
N SER A 45 8.69 -1.92 18.28
CA SER A 45 9.35 -3.22 18.36
C SER A 45 9.68 -3.80 16.98
N SER A 46 10.35 -3.00 16.16
CA SER A 46 10.83 -3.38 14.84
C SER A 46 9.71 -3.67 13.82
N ASN A 47 8.54 -3.08 14.00
CA ASN A 47 7.44 -3.24 13.04
C ASN A 47 7.85 -2.75 11.66
N VAL A 48 7.45 -3.52 10.65
CA VAL A 48 7.78 -3.24 9.25
C VAL A 48 6.58 -3.52 8.36
N ALA A 49 6.44 -2.73 7.30
CA ALA A 49 5.47 -2.95 6.25
C ALA A 49 6.23 -3.26 4.94
N THR A 50 5.94 -4.41 4.35
CA THR A 50 6.56 -4.82 3.08
C THR A 50 5.50 -4.73 1.98
N ILE A 51 5.88 -4.15 0.85
CA ILE A 51 4.98 -3.82 -0.24
C ILE A 51 5.30 -4.70 -1.44
N TYR A 52 4.26 -5.34 -1.99
CA TYR A 52 4.37 -6.23 -3.15
C TYR A 52 3.37 -5.82 -4.23
N ASP A 53 3.75 -6.02 -5.49
CA ASP A 53 2.84 -5.89 -6.63
C ASP A 53 2.11 -7.21 -6.81
N SER A 54 1.04 -7.42 -6.07
CA SER A 54 0.28 -8.65 -6.08
C SER A 54 -1.16 -8.40 -5.66
N ASN A 55 -2.09 -9.24 -6.12
CA ASN A 55 -3.48 -9.23 -5.70
C ASN A 55 -3.87 -10.48 -4.90
N GLU A 56 -2.89 -11.24 -4.44
CA GLU A 56 -3.13 -12.48 -3.72
C GLU A 56 -2.30 -12.52 -2.44
N THR A 57 -2.90 -13.08 -1.38
CA THR A 57 -2.21 -13.21 -0.10
C THR A 57 -1.00 -14.15 -0.16
N LEU A 58 -0.93 -15.01 -1.18
CA LEU A 58 0.22 -15.88 -1.40
C LEU A 58 1.26 -15.27 -2.34
N GLY A 59 1.06 -14.01 -2.76
CA GLY A 59 1.92 -13.34 -3.71
C GLY A 59 3.16 -12.69 -3.09
N GLU A 60 3.58 -13.14 -1.92
CA GLU A 60 4.72 -12.58 -1.21
C GLU A 60 6.03 -13.22 -1.66
N ASN A 61 6.49 -12.90 -2.84
CA ASN A 61 7.80 -13.35 -3.24
C ASN A 61 8.69 -12.16 -3.58
N THR A 62 9.99 -12.38 -3.57
CA THR A 62 10.95 -11.30 -3.75
C THR A 62 10.88 -10.64 -5.12
N GLU A 63 10.39 -11.35 -6.13
CA GLU A 63 10.27 -10.79 -7.48
C GLU A 63 9.18 -9.73 -7.57
N LEU A 64 8.16 -9.86 -6.74
CA LEU A 64 7.03 -8.92 -6.71
C LEU A 64 7.23 -7.80 -5.67
N LYS A 65 8.25 -7.90 -4.84
CA LYS A 65 8.48 -6.92 -3.79
C LYS A 65 8.88 -5.58 -4.37
N LYS A 66 8.21 -4.51 -3.94
CA LYS A 66 8.48 -3.15 -4.37
C LYS A 66 9.21 -2.32 -3.31
N GLY A 67 9.05 -2.65 -2.05
CA GLY A 67 9.72 -1.89 -1.03
C GLY A 67 9.39 -2.35 0.38
N LYS A 68 10.05 -1.72 1.33
CA LYS A 68 9.92 -2.01 2.74
C LYS A 68 9.90 -0.69 3.50
N LEU A 69 8.99 -0.57 4.44
CA LEU A 69 8.84 0.63 5.25
C LEU A 69 9.06 0.28 6.72
N ASP A 70 10.01 0.96 7.34
CA ASP A 70 10.17 0.91 8.80
C ASP A 70 9.11 1.83 9.42
N THR A 71 8.07 1.23 9.98
CA THR A 71 6.94 1.98 10.54
C THR A 71 7.30 2.64 11.87
N THR A 72 8.46 2.34 12.44
CA THR A 72 8.90 2.87 13.73
C THR A 72 9.75 4.13 13.60
N ALA A 73 10.18 4.47 12.39
CA ALA A 73 11.17 5.53 12.18
C ALA A 73 10.58 6.92 12.36
N ASN A 74 9.54 7.27 11.61
CA ASN A 74 8.98 8.61 11.62
C ASN A 74 7.48 8.59 11.33
N VAL A 75 6.78 9.56 11.91
CA VAL A 75 5.42 9.91 11.49
C VAL A 75 5.56 10.76 10.23
N GLY A 76 4.62 10.63 9.30
CA GLY A 76 4.58 11.45 8.10
C GLY A 76 4.39 10.65 6.84
N SER A 77 4.55 11.32 5.72
CA SER A 77 4.26 10.77 4.40
C SER A 77 5.54 10.28 3.72
N ILE A 78 5.48 9.06 3.18
CA ILE A 78 6.56 8.50 2.37
C ILE A 78 6.03 8.34 0.95
N GLU A 79 6.66 9.02 0.00
CA GLU A 79 6.24 9.04 -1.39
C GLU A 79 6.83 7.86 -2.15
N TYR A 80 6.01 7.22 -2.98
CA TYR A 80 6.45 6.07 -3.77
C TYR A 80 6.28 6.28 -5.28
N GLY A 81 5.03 6.46 -5.73
CA GLY A 81 4.78 6.58 -7.17
C GLY A 81 4.96 5.28 -7.93
N PHE A 82 4.73 4.13 -7.29
CA PHE A 82 4.93 2.82 -7.91
C PHE A 82 3.70 2.38 -8.72
N PRO A 83 3.85 2.08 -10.02
CA PRO A 83 2.78 1.41 -10.74
C PRO A 83 2.66 -0.04 -10.26
N MET A 84 1.42 -0.46 -10.01
CA MET A 84 1.10 -1.80 -9.52
C MET A 84 0.18 -2.47 -10.54
N TYR A 85 0.71 -3.46 -11.23
CA TYR A 85 0.01 -4.11 -12.34
C TYR A 85 -0.86 -5.28 -11.90
N ASN A 86 -0.61 -5.84 -10.72
CA ASN A 86 -1.38 -6.95 -10.16
C ASN A 86 -2.24 -6.53 -8.98
N GLY A 87 -1.84 -5.50 -8.28
CA GLY A 87 -2.52 -5.01 -7.09
C GLY A 87 -1.53 -4.47 -6.09
N ILE A 88 -2.02 -4.12 -4.91
CA ILE A 88 -1.15 -3.68 -3.82
C ILE A 88 -1.33 -4.66 -2.67
N LEU A 89 -0.27 -5.39 -2.35
CA LEU A 89 -0.22 -6.30 -1.21
C LEU A 89 0.75 -5.71 -0.19
N ILE A 90 0.28 -5.52 1.03
CA ILE A 90 1.11 -4.99 2.12
C ILE A 90 1.06 -5.95 3.29
N ARG A 91 2.22 -6.43 3.71
CA ARG A 91 2.37 -7.20 4.95
C ARG A 91 2.94 -6.29 6.03
N VAL A 92 2.18 -6.16 7.11
CA VAL A 92 2.62 -5.45 8.30
C VAL A 92 2.89 -6.49 9.37
N GLU A 93 4.11 -6.51 9.90
CA GLU A 93 4.51 -7.57 10.84
C GLU A 93 5.52 -7.09 11.86
N THR A 94 5.65 -7.87 12.91
CA THR A 94 6.59 -7.70 14.01
C THR A 94 6.17 -6.60 14.97
N GLY A 95 6.03 -6.98 16.24
CA GLY A 95 5.75 -6.01 17.31
C GLY A 95 4.40 -5.34 17.20
N THR A 96 4.36 -4.06 17.53
CA THR A 96 3.14 -3.27 17.61
C THR A 96 2.81 -2.64 16.27
N ALA A 97 1.59 -2.85 15.80
CA ALA A 97 1.13 -2.31 14.52
C ALA A 97 1.05 -0.78 14.55
N PRO A 98 1.36 -0.14 13.42
CA PRO A 98 1.19 1.30 13.27
C PRO A 98 -0.25 1.65 12.87
N ASP A 99 -0.51 2.93 12.69
CA ASP A 99 -1.68 3.41 11.97
C ASP A 99 -1.17 3.99 10.65
N LEU A 100 -1.49 3.31 9.54
CA LEU A 100 -1.06 3.72 8.21
C LEU A 100 -2.25 4.09 7.35
N THR A 101 -2.08 5.11 6.50
CA THR A 101 -3.00 5.40 5.41
C THR A 101 -2.28 5.17 4.09
N VAL A 102 -2.76 4.22 3.31
CA VAL A 102 -2.25 3.94 1.97
C VAL A 102 -3.01 4.81 0.99
N VAL A 103 -2.30 5.64 0.23
CA VAL A 103 -2.90 6.53 -0.77
C VAL A 103 -2.54 6.00 -2.15
N TYR A 104 -3.55 5.73 -2.96
CA TYR A 104 -3.34 5.15 -4.28
C TYR A 104 -4.36 5.71 -5.28
N SER A 105 -4.10 5.50 -6.55
CA SER A 105 -5.04 5.86 -7.61
C SER A 105 -5.28 4.68 -8.52
N GLU A 106 -6.44 4.68 -9.16
CA GLU A 106 -6.79 3.71 -10.19
C GLU A 106 -6.61 4.40 -11.54
N THR A 107 -5.77 3.83 -12.39
CA THR A 107 -5.53 4.38 -13.74
C THR A 107 -5.87 3.34 -14.79
N PRO A 108 -6.63 3.71 -15.82
CA PRO A 108 -6.90 2.83 -16.94
C PRO A 108 -5.64 2.40 -17.69
#